data_684c19657804f15ef038c7329bc6914c
#
_entry.id   684c19657804f15ef038c7329bc6914c
#
_cell.length_a   1.000
_cell.length_b   1.000
_cell.length_c   1.000
_cell.angle_alpha   90.00
_cell.angle_beta   90.00
_cell.angle_gamma   90.00
#
_symmetry.space_group_name_H-M   'P 1'
#
loop_
_entity.id
_entity.type
_entity.pdbx_description
1 polymer ?
#
loop_
_entity_poly.entity_id
_entity_poly.type
_entity_poly.pdbx_seq_one_letter_code
_entity_poly.pdbx_strand_id
1 'polypeptide(L)'
;FGAIGDPKYDNNPKAKIRPEDGLLEMRKYLGLYANIRPVKVYDSLMSSSPLKASILKNTDFIVFRELTGGIYFGEKGLDEKKNSAFDTCRYTRDEIERISHLAFEEAKKRKNILTLVDKANVLETSRLWREVVQNISKEYKDVNVQYLFVDNAAMKIITNPSDFDVILTENMFGDIICLLYTSPSPRDPT
;
A
#
# COMPACT_ATOMS: atom_id res chain seq x y z
N PHE A 1 -8.83 14.48 10.54
CA PHE A 1 -7.50 14.33 11.12
C PHE A 1 -6.50 15.11 10.28
N GLY A 2 -5.49 15.71 10.94
CA GLY A 2 -4.34 16.32 10.28
C GLY A 2 -3.19 15.34 10.12
N ALA A 3 -1.99 15.86 9.76
CA ALA A 3 -0.76 15.08 9.72
C ALA A 3 -0.41 14.53 11.11
N ILE A 4 0.05 13.29 11.17
CA ILE A 4 0.46 12.62 12.40
C ILE A 4 1.96 12.40 12.33
N GLY A 5 2.64 12.83 13.37
CA GLY A 5 4.10 12.78 13.50
C GLY A 5 4.65 14.11 13.98
N ASP A 6 5.81 14.04 14.64
CA ASP A 6 6.53 15.22 15.09
C ASP A 6 8.03 14.84 15.17
N PRO A 7 8.92 15.55 14.46
CA PRO A 7 10.36 15.24 14.41
C PRO A 7 11.03 15.06 15.77
N LYS A 8 10.46 15.66 16.83
CA LYS A 8 10.98 15.48 18.19
C LYS A 8 10.91 14.03 18.69
N TYR A 9 9.98 13.22 18.17
CA TYR A 9 9.86 11.81 18.52
C TYR A 9 10.75 10.93 17.64
N ASP A 10 10.98 11.30 16.38
CA ASP A 10 11.78 10.54 15.42
C ASP A 10 13.22 10.42 15.88
N ASN A 11 13.76 11.49 16.47
CA ASN A 11 15.13 11.55 16.99
C ASN A 11 15.26 11.05 18.42
N ASN A 12 14.20 10.56 19.06
CA ASN A 12 14.22 10.05 20.42
C ASN A 12 13.97 8.52 20.47
N PRO A 13 15.02 7.68 20.41
CA PRO A 13 14.86 6.23 20.49
C PRO A 13 14.29 5.73 21.83
N LYS A 14 14.24 6.59 22.85
CA LYS A 14 13.68 6.29 24.18
C LYS A 14 12.22 6.75 24.33
N ALA A 15 11.62 7.32 23.30
CA ALA A 15 10.22 7.72 23.35
C ALA A 15 9.33 6.50 23.61
N LYS A 16 8.59 6.53 24.73
CA LYS A 16 7.68 5.43 25.13
C LYS A 16 6.37 5.45 24.36
N ILE A 17 5.96 6.60 23.83
CA ILE A 17 4.72 6.82 23.10
C ILE A 17 5.09 7.59 21.85
N ARG A 18 4.58 7.13 20.73
CA ARG A 18 4.73 7.78 19.42
C ARG A 18 3.36 8.19 18.89
N PRO A 19 3.24 9.31 18.16
CA PRO A 19 1.96 9.73 17.58
C PRO A 19 1.33 8.65 16.69
N GLU A 20 2.16 7.86 16.02
CA GLU A 20 1.76 6.75 15.16
C GLU A 20 1.03 5.64 15.91
N ASP A 21 1.39 5.37 17.18
CA ASP A 21 0.78 4.30 17.98
C ASP A 21 -0.72 4.54 18.16
N GLY A 22 -1.12 5.79 18.46
CA GLY A 22 -2.54 6.16 18.59
C GLY A 22 -3.32 6.02 17.28
N LEU A 23 -2.68 6.29 16.13
CA LEU A 23 -3.30 6.10 14.83
C LEU A 23 -3.53 4.61 14.53
N LEU A 24 -2.54 3.77 14.80
CA LEU A 24 -2.62 2.33 14.59
C LEU A 24 -3.71 1.70 15.50
N GLU A 25 -3.76 2.10 16.76
CA GLU A 25 -4.78 1.67 17.70
C GLU A 25 -6.19 2.07 17.24
N MET A 26 -6.37 3.31 16.80
CA MET A 26 -7.65 3.78 16.25
C MET A 26 -8.08 2.96 15.03
N ARG A 27 -7.19 2.68 14.09
CA ARG A 27 -7.47 1.87 12.89
C ARG A 27 -7.96 0.47 13.29
N LYS A 28 -7.29 -0.16 14.26
CA LYS A 28 -7.64 -1.47 14.77
C LYS A 28 -9.00 -1.45 15.49
N TYR A 29 -9.23 -0.48 16.36
CA TYR A 29 -10.46 -0.34 17.12
C TYR A 29 -11.69 -0.12 16.23
N LEU A 30 -11.57 0.70 15.20
CA LEU A 30 -12.65 1.00 14.26
C LEU A 30 -12.76 -0.02 13.11
N GLY A 31 -11.88 -1.01 13.04
CA GLY A 31 -11.87 -2.00 11.96
C GLY A 31 -11.60 -1.41 10.57
N LEU A 32 -10.81 -0.35 10.48
CA LEU A 32 -10.49 0.34 9.23
C LEU A 32 -9.42 -0.46 8.46
N TYR A 33 -9.84 -1.49 7.75
CA TYR A 33 -8.94 -2.44 7.10
C TYR A 33 -8.49 -2.07 5.69
N ALA A 34 -9.16 -1.15 5.03
CA ALA A 34 -8.83 -0.75 3.67
C ALA A 34 -8.53 0.74 3.59
N ASN A 35 -7.34 1.09 3.12
CA ASN A 35 -6.99 2.45 2.72
C ASN A 35 -7.08 2.56 1.21
N ILE A 36 -7.97 3.42 0.74
CA ILE A 36 -8.28 3.60 -0.67
C ILE A 36 -7.67 4.92 -1.13
N ARG A 37 -6.72 4.85 -2.06
CA ARG A 37 -5.94 5.99 -2.55
C ARG A 37 -6.13 6.17 -4.05
N PRO A 38 -7.08 7.02 -4.50
CA PRO A 38 -7.18 7.37 -5.90
C PRO A 38 -6.01 8.27 -6.33
N VAL A 39 -5.44 7.95 -7.49
CA VAL A 39 -4.37 8.72 -8.13
C VAL A 39 -4.87 9.12 -9.51
N LYS A 40 -5.13 10.40 -9.69
CA LYS A 40 -5.59 10.95 -10.95
C LYS A 40 -4.82 12.21 -11.28
N VAL A 41 -4.33 12.29 -12.49
CA VAL A 41 -3.67 13.49 -13.00
C VAL A 41 -4.70 14.36 -13.72
N TYR A 42 -4.77 15.63 -13.34
CA TYR A 42 -5.59 16.64 -13.98
C TYR A 42 -4.74 17.48 -14.92
N ASP A 43 -5.22 17.74 -16.13
CA ASP A 43 -4.48 18.49 -17.16
C ASP A 43 -3.99 19.85 -16.65
N SER A 44 -4.79 20.53 -15.83
CA SER A 44 -4.44 21.82 -15.21
C SER A 44 -3.25 21.76 -14.25
N LEU A 45 -2.90 20.58 -13.73
CA LEU A 45 -1.83 20.37 -12.75
C LEU A 45 -0.58 19.70 -13.34
N MET A 46 -0.61 19.30 -14.62
CA MET A 46 0.51 18.60 -15.25
C MET A 46 1.81 19.41 -15.21
N SER A 47 1.72 20.73 -15.34
CA SER A 47 2.91 21.61 -15.34
C SER A 47 3.59 21.74 -13.98
N SER A 48 2.88 21.38 -12.90
CA SER A 48 3.41 21.42 -11.52
C SER A 48 4.10 20.12 -11.10
N SER A 49 4.03 19.07 -11.92
CA SER A 49 4.66 17.79 -11.63
C SER A 49 6.14 17.78 -12.06
N PRO A 50 7.03 17.11 -11.31
CA PRO A 50 8.40 16.88 -11.71
C PRO A 50 8.53 15.87 -12.86
N LEU A 51 7.46 15.12 -13.17
CA LEU A 51 7.45 14.13 -14.23
C LEU A 51 7.06 14.75 -15.58
N LYS A 52 7.55 14.14 -16.67
CA LYS A 52 7.22 14.59 -18.02
C LYS A 52 5.72 14.44 -18.29
N ALA A 53 5.13 15.45 -18.92
CA ALA A 53 3.70 15.43 -19.28
C ALA A 53 3.28 14.19 -20.10
N SER A 54 4.18 13.67 -20.95
CA SER A 54 3.94 12.45 -21.74
C SER A 54 3.75 11.20 -20.87
N ILE A 55 4.35 11.15 -19.68
CA ILE A 55 4.20 10.05 -18.73
C ILE A 55 2.91 10.22 -17.94
N LEU A 56 2.57 11.45 -17.58
CA LEU A 56 1.41 11.78 -16.75
C LEU A 56 0.07 11.60 -17.46
N LYS A 57 0.08 11.70 -18.77
CA LYS A 57 -1.14 11.66 -19.58
C LYS A 57 -1.92 10.36 -19.36
N ASN A 58 -3.23 10.50 -19.14
CA ASN A 58 -4.16 9.38 -18.89
C ASN A 58 -3.89 8.58 -17.61
N THR A 59 -3.12 9.12 -16.68
CA THR A 59 -2.94 8.49 -15.36
C THR A 59 -4.23 8.61 -14.55
N ASP A 60 -4.86 7.46 -14.32
CA ASP A 60 -6.05 7.31 -13.46
C ASP A 60 -6.07 5.87 -12.93
N PHE A 61 -5.56 5.67 -11.73
CA PHE A 61 -5.59 4.39 -11.03
C PHE A 61 -5.91 4.57 -9.55
N ILE A 62 -6.23 3.48 -8.86
CA ILE A 62 -6.57 3.49 -7.44
C ILE A 62 -5.80 2.39 -6.71
N VAL A 63 -5.27 2.73 -5.54
CA VAL A 63 -4.55 1.77 -4.68
C VAL A 63 -5.43 1.34 -3.52
N PHE A 64 -5.62 0.04 -3.38
CA PHE A 64 -6.21 -0.63 -2.22
C PHE A 64 -5.09 -1.18 -1.35
N ARG A 65 -4.82 -0.51 -0.23
CA ARG A 65 -3.82 -0.89 0.76
C ARG A 65 -4.51 -1.54 1.95
N GLU A 66 -4.16 -2.78 2.29
CA GLU A 66 -4.57 -3.38 3.55
C GLU A 66 -3.96 -2.56 4.71
N LEU A 67 -4.75 -2.32 5.78
CA LEU A 67 -4.38 -1.30 6.76
C LEU A 67 -4.25 -1.82 8.19
N THR A 68 -4.63 -3.05 8.47
CA THR A 68 -4.73 -3.60 9.83
C THR A 68 -3.85 -4.82 10.09
N GLY A 69 -3.17 -5.32 9.07
CA GLY A 69 -2.22 -6.43 9.15
C GLY A 69 -0.79 -6.03 8.82
N GLY A 70 0.04 -7.06 8.64
CA GLY A 70 1.42 -6.93 8.19
C GLY A 70 2.40 -6.51 9.28
N ILE A 71 3.53 -5.99 8.84
CA ILE A 71 4.68 -5.68 9.70
C ILE A 71 4.40 -4.58 10.74
N TYR A 72 3.45 -3.68 10.46
CA TYR A 72 3.10 -2.58 11.38
C TYR A 72 2.36 -3.07 12.62
N PHE A 73 1.70 -4.21 12.55
CA PHE A 73 0.88 -4.80 13.62
C PHE A 73 1.43 -6.10 14.18
N GLY A 74 2.51 -6.62 13.61
CA GLY A 74 3.16 -7.83 14.07
C GLY A 74 3.97 -7.65 15.36
N GLU A 75 4.40 -8.77 15.90
CA GLU A 75 5.32 -8.77 17.03
C GLU A 75 6.63 -8.10 16.64
N LYS A 76 7.18 -7.33 17.53
CA LYS A 76 8.46 -6.65 17.35
C LYS A 76 9.26 -6.65 18.63
N GLY A 77 10.55 -6.67 18.51
CA GLY A 77 11.41 -6.70 19.69
C GLY A 77 12.87 -6.41 19.42
N LEU A 78 13.56 -6.17 20.52
CA LEU A 78 15.01 -6.06 20.61
C LEU A 78 15.52 -7.15 21.56
N ASP A 79 16.69 -7.73 21.30
CA ASP A 79 17.34 -8.59 22.27
C ASP A 79 17.80 -7.78 23.50
N GLU A 80 18.08 -8.48 24.61
CA GLU A 80 18.49 -7.85 25.89
C GLU A 80 19.75 -6.98 25.76
N LYS A 81 20.65 -7.36 24.86
CA LYS A 81 21.91 -6.64 24.59
C LYS A 81 21.77 -5.55 23.54
N LYS A 82 20.58 -5.43 22.91
CA LYS A 82 20.28 -4.52 21.79
C LYS A 82 21.18 -4.72 20.57
N ASN A 83 21.62 -5.95 20.35
CA ASN A 83 22.47 -6.32 19.22
C ASN A 83 21.63 -6.77 18.01
N SER A 84 20.38 -7.19 18.24
CA SER A 84 19.45 -7.59 17.18
C SER A 84 18.04 -7.09 17.45
N ALA A 85 17.31 -6.83 16.37
CA ALA A 85 15.90 -6.45 16.39
C ALA A 85 15.13 -7.27 15.38
N PHE A 86 13.85 -7.49 15.65
CA PHE A 86 12.95 -8.15 14.69
C PHE A 86 11.60 -7.47 14.63
N ASP A 87 10.98 -7.51 13.44
CA ASP A 87 9.60 -7.15 13.19
C ASP A 87 8.94 -8.27 12.39
N THR A 88 7.80 -8.76 12.85
CA THR A 88 7.09 -9.87 12.23
C THR A 88 6.01 -9.36 11.26
N CYS A 89 6.09 -9.80 10.02
CA CYS A 89 5.01 -9.60 9.05
C CYS A 89 4.05 -10.79 9.08
N ARG A 90 2.77 -10.54 9.38
CA ARG A 90 1.74 -11.59 9.44
C ARG A 90 0.46 -11.13 8.77
N TYR A 91 -0.14 -12.03 7.97
CA TYR A 91 -1.45 -11.90 7.37
C TYR A 91 -2.26 -13.18 7.54
N THR A 92 -3.57 -13.02 7.76
CA THR A 92 -4.54 -14.11 7.71
C THR A 92 -5.26 -14.13 6.35
N ARG A 93 -5.87 -15.25 5.98
CA ARG A 93 -6.70 -15.34 4.77
C ARG A 93 -7.84 -14.32 4.79
N ASP A 94 -8.56 -14.21 5.89
CA ASP A 94 -9.70 -13.29 6.03
C ASP A 94 -9.31 -11.84 5.80
N GLU A 95 -8.11 -11.42 6.27
CA GLU A 95 -7.60 -10.07 6.05
C GLU A 95 -7.34 -9.81 4.56
N ILE A 96 -6.81 -10.81 3.84
CA ILE A 96 -6.54 -10.70 2.41
C ILE A 96 -7.85 -10.76 1.61
N GLU A 97 -8.76 -11.68 1.95
CA GLU A 97 -10.02 -11.89 1.23
C GLU A 97 -10.88 -10.63 1.25
N ARG A 98 -11.13 -10.05 2.43
CA ARG A 98 -12.01 -8.88 2.60
C ARG A 98 -11.58 -7.68 1.76
N ILE A 99 -10.28 -7.38 1.67
CA ILE A 99 -9.81 -6.27 0.85
C ILE A 99 -9.73 -6.63 -0.63
N SER A 100 -9.48 -7.90 -0.95
CA SER A 100 -9.44 -8.38 -2.33
C SER A 100 -10.80 -8.24 -2.99
N HIS A 101 -11.88 -8.64 -2.33
CA HIS A 101 -13.24 -8.46 -2.84
C HIS A 101 -13.55 -6.99 -3.14
N LEU A 102 -13.16 -6.06 -2.24
CA LEU A 102 -13.33 -4.62 -2.52
C LEU A 102 -12.58 -4.17 -3.77
N ALA A 103 -11.33 -4.62 -3.94
CA ALA A 103 -10.51 -4.27 -5.09
C ALA A 103 -11.06 -4.85 -6.41
N PHE A 104 -11.55 -6.10 -6.39
CA PHE A 104 -12.20 -6.71 -7.55
C PHE A 104 -13.50 -6.01 -7.94
N GLU A 105 -14.34 -5.67 -6.98
CA GLU A 105 -15.58 -4.92 -7.24
C GLU A 105 -15.30 -3.53 -7.81
N GLU A 106 -14.23 -2.88 -7.38
CA GLU A 106 -13.82 -1.61 -7.96
C GLU A 106 -13.27 -1.79 -9.38
N ALA A 107 -12.47 -2.81 -9.63
CA ALA A 107 -11.94 -3.10 -10.96
C ALA A 107 -13.07 -3.31 -11.99
N LYS A 108 -14.17 -4.00 -11.63
CA LYS A 108 -15.35 -4.16 -12.49
C LYS A 108 -16.02 -2.85 -12.88
N LYS A 109 -15.95 -1.82 -12.04
CA LYS A 109 -16.52 -0.50 -12.33
C LYS A 109 -15.59 0.36 -13.18
N ARG A 110 -14.33 -0.10 -13.38
CA ARG A 110 -13.29 0.62 -14.10
C ARG A 110 -12.89 -0.13 -15.37
N LYS A 111 -11.58 -0.33 -15.59
CA LYS A 111 -11.05 -0.94 -16.82
C LYS A 111 -10.95 -2.48 -16.76
N ASN A 112 -11.47 -3.12 -15.73
CA ASN A 112 -11.36 -4.56 -15.45
C ASN A 112 -9.92 -5.05 -15.33
N ILE A 113 -9.00 -4.23 -14.81
CA ILE A 113 -7.61 -4.62 -14.57
C ILE A 113 -7.30 -4.49 -13.08
N LEU A 114 -6.86 -5.58 -12.45
CA LEU A 114 -6.38 -5.60 -11.09
C LEU A 114 -4.92 -6.04 -11.06
N THR A 115 -4.04 -5.23 -10.49
CA THR A 115 -2.64 -5.57 -10.30
C THR A 115 -2.36 -5.86 -8.83
N LEU A 116 -2.09 -7.11 -8.50
CA LEU A 116 -1.57 -7.47 -7.18
C LEU A 116 -0.08 -7.12 -7.13
N VAL A 117 0.28 -6.26 -6.18
CA VAL A 117 1.68 -5.91 -5.90
C VAL A 117 2.14 -6.64 -4.64
N ASP A 118 3.15 -7.50 -4.80
CA ASP A 118 3.64 -8.40 -3.78
C ASP A 118 5.18 -8.59 -3.82
N LYS A 119 5.70 -9.50 -2.99
CA LYS A 119 7.09 -9.97 -3.03
C LYS A 119 7.15 -11.51 -2.92
N ALA A 120 6.29 -12.20 -3.67
CA ALA A 120 6.09 -13.65 -3.58
C ALA A 120 7.34 -14.48 -3.94
N ASN A 121 8.31 -13.90 -4.62
CA ASN A 121 9.61 -14.54 -4.86
C ASN A 121 10.43 -14.74 -3.57
N VAL A 122 10.13 -14.00 -2.50
CA VAL A 122 10.88 -14.02 -1.23
C VAL A 122 9.98 -14.34 -0.03
N LEU A 123 8.81 -13.68 0.09
CA LEU A 123 8.00 -13.67 1.31
C LEU A 123 6.87 -14.70 1.27
N GLU A 124 6.72 -15.48 2.35
CA GLU A 124 5.60 -16.41 2.52
C GLU A 124 4.25 -15.68 2.62
N THR A 125 4.20 -14.53 3.29
CA THR A 125 2.99 -13.70 3.34
C THR A 125 2.53 -13.31 1.94
N SER A 126 3.44 -12.90 1.07
CA SER A 126 3.13 -12.54 -0.31
C SER A 126 2.69 -13.75 -1.15
N ARG A 127 3.20 -14.96 -0.88
CA ARG A 127 2.71 -16.20 -1.51
C ARG A 127 1.29 -16.51 -1.11
N LEU A 128 0.94 -16.34 0.17
CA LEU A 128 -0.43 -16.46 0.66
C LEU A 128 -1.35 -15.44 -0.01
N TRP A 129 -0.93 -14.17 -0.10
CA TRP A 129 -1.66 -13.12 -0.82
C TRP A 129 -1.97 -13.56 -2.26
N ARG A 130 -0.97 -14.05 -2.98
CA ARG A 130 -1.12 -14.49 -4.38
C ARG A 130 -2.07 -15.66 -4.52
N GLU A 131 -1.98 -16.66 -3.64
CA GLU A 131 -2.87 -17.81 -3.62
C GLU A 131 -4.33 -17.38 -3.39
N VAL A 132 -4.59 -16.53 -2.39
CA VAL A 132 -5.93 -16.04 -2.07
C VAL A 132 -6.52 -15.24 -3.24
N VAL A 133 -5.76 -14.30 -3.80
CA VAL A 133 -6.21 -13.48 -4.93
C VAL A 133 -6.48 -14.35 -6.17
N GLN A 134 -5.66 -15.37 -6.44
CA GLN A 134 -5.90 -16.33 -7.52
C GLN A 134 -7.19 -17.13 -7.32
N ASN A 135 -7.53 -17.48 -6.08
CA ASN A 135 -8.78 -18.19 -5.79
C ASN A 135 -9.98 -17.28 -6.00
N ILE A 136 -9.94 -16.07 -5.49
CA ILE A 136 -11.02 -15.07 -5.64
C ILE A 136 -11.22 -14.70 -7.11
N SER A 137 -10.15 -14.60 -7.89
CA SER A 137 -10.25 -14.24 -9.33
C SER A 137 -11.16 -15.17 -10.15
N LYS A 138 -11.36 -16.40 -9.71
CA LYS A 138 -12.27 -17.37 -10.36
C LYS A 138 -13.74 -16.92 -10.31
N GLU A 139 -14.10 -16.08 -9.32
CA GLU A 139 -15.43 -15.49 -9.17
C GLU A 139 -15.59 -14.22 -10.03
N TYR A 140 -14.47 -13.58 -10.40
CA TYR A 140 -14.43 -12.31 -11.15
C TYR A 140 -13.82 -12.49 -12.54
N LYS A 141 -14.43 -13.34 -13.36
CA LYS A 141 -13.90 -13.79 -14.67
C LYS A 141 -13.63 -12.66 -15.68
N ASP A 142 -14.32 -11.53 -15.52
CA ASP A 142 -14.17 -10.37 -16.41
C ASP A 142 -13.01 -9.47 -15.99
N VAL A 143 -12.39 -9.70 -14.80
CA VAL A 143 -11.27 -8.92 -14.32
C VAL A 143 -9.96 -9.61 -14.70
N ASN A 144 -9.12 -8.89 -15.42
CA ASN A 144 -7.75 -9.32 -15.75
C ASN A 144 -6.82 -9.08 -14.58
N VAL A 145 -6.33 -10.15 -13.97
CA VAL A 145 -5.44 -10.05 -12.81
C VAL A 145 -3.98 -10.13 -13.25
N GLN A 146 -3.21 -9.11 -12.88
CA GLN A 146 -1.77 -9.02 -13.11
C GLN A 146 -1.02 -9.13 -11.78
N TYR A 147 0.20 -9.66 -11.83
CA TYR A 147 1.07 -9.83 -10.66
C TYR A 147 2.38 -9.12 -10.89
N LEU A 148 2.74 -8.20 -10.01
CA LEU A 148 4.02 -7.50 -10.05
C LEU A 148 4.73 -7.59 -8.69
N PHE A 149 6.04 -7.81 -8.72
CA PHE A 149 6.85 -7.60 -7.53
C PHE A 149 6.94 -6.11 -7.23
N VAL A 150 6.98 -5.75 -5.96
CA VAL A 150 6.92 -4.37 -5.48
C VAL A 150 8.00 -3.47 -6.07
N ASP A 151 9.22 -3.98 -6.25
CA ASP A 151 10.33 -3.27 -6.88
C ASP A 151 10.03 -2.94 -8.36
N ASN A 152 9.49 -3.89 -9.11
CA ASN A 152 9.06 -3.66 -10.49
C ASN A 152 7.84 -2.72 -10.56
N ALA A 153 6.88 -2.89 -9.64
CA ALA A 153 5.72 -2.01 -9.57
C ALA A 153 6.13 -0.56 -9.31
N ALA A 154 7.07 -0.32 -8.39
CA ALA A 154 7.58 1.02 -8.09
C ALA A 154 8.19 1.70 -9.33
N MET A 155 9.00 0.96 -10.12
CA MET A 155 9.53 1.48 -11.38
C MET A 155 8.44 1.77 -12.40
N LYS A 156 7.49 0.84 -12.58
CA LYS A 156 6.41 0.97 -13.58
C LYS A 156 5.45 2.10 -13.24
N ILE A 157 5.13 2.32 -11.99
CA ILE A 157 4.27 3.44 -11.55
C ILE A 157 4.88 4.78 -11.96
N ILE A 158 6.21 4.91 -11.92
CA ILE A 158 6.90 6.14 -12.33
C ILE A 158 7.01 6.25 -13.85
N THR A 159 7.24 5.15 -14.55
CA THR A 159 7.52 5.19 -16.01
C THR A 159 6.28 5.04 -16.88
N ASN A 160 5.30 4.26 -16.43
CA ASN A 160 4.10 3.89 -17.20
C ASN A 160 2.85 3.83 -16.29
N PRO A 161 2.48 4.92 -15.59
CA PRO A 161 1.37 4.90 -14.63
C PRO A 161 0.01 4.61 -15.27
N SER A 162 -0.16 4.94 -16.55
CA SER A 162 -1.40 4.69 -17.30
C SER A 162 -1.72 3.21 -17.52
N ASP A 163 -0.74 2.31 -17.31
CA ASP A 163 -0.94 0.87 -17.43
C ASP A 163 -1.72 0.28 -16.24
N PHE A 164 -1.81 1.04 -15.15
CA PHE A 164 -2.53 0.63 -13.96
C PHE A 164 -3.99 1.08 -13.96
N ASP A 165 -4.82 0.30 -13.29
CA ASP A 165 -6.23 0.62 -13.03
C ASP A 165 -6.56 0.47 -11.55
N VAL A 166 -6.57 -0.76 -11.03
CA VAL A 166 -6.66 -1.03 -9.59
C VAL A 166 -5.41 -1.75 -9.13
N ILE A 167 -4.75 -1.20 -8.12
CA ILE A 167 -3.62 -1.83 -7.44
C ILE A 167 -4.11 -2.36 -6.10
N LEU A 168 -3.87 -3.63 -5.83
CA LEU A 168 -4.11 -4.29 -4.55
C LEU A 168 -2.78 -4.65 -3.92
N THR A 169 -2.58 -4.33 -2.64
CA THR A 169 -1.31 -4.59 -1.98
C THR A 169 -1.41 -4.64 -0.45
N GLU A 170 -0.40 -5.21 0.16
CA GLU A 170 -0.24 -5.23 1.62
C GLU A 170 0.07 -3.83 2.20
N ASN A 171 0.13 -3.75 3.52
CA ASN A 171 0.24 -2.50 4.26
C ASN A 171 1.51 -1.70 3.93
N MET A 172 2.68 -2.29 4.14
CA MET A 172 3.96 -1.59 3.96
C MET A 172 4.22 -1.24 2.48
N PHE A 173 3.96 -2.15 1.56
CA PHE A 173 4.16 -1.87 0.13
C PHE A 173 3.19 -0.79 -0.36
N GLY A 174 1.94 -0.82 0.12
CA GLY A 174 0.95 0.21 -0.18
C GLY A 174 1.34 1.58 0.36
N ASP A 175 1.98 1.64 1.53
CA ASP A 175 2.49 2.90 2.09
C ASP A 175 3.56 3.53 1.18
N ILE A 176 4.49 2.72 0.73
CA ILE A 176 5.58 3.19 -0.15
C ILE A 176 5.04 3.58 -1.52
N ILE A 177 4.23 2.72 -2.14
CA ILE A 177 3.77 2.91 -3.52
C ILE A 177 2.84 4.10 -3.66
N CYS A 178 1.91 4.30 -2.72
CA CYS A 178 0.95 5.38 -2.84
C CYS A 178 1.59 6.78 -2.73
N LEU A 179 2.78 6.89 -2.17
CA LEU A 179 3.50 8.14 -2.04
C LEU A 179 4.34 8.51 -3.28
N LEU A 180 4.61 7.57 -4.17
CA LEU A 180 5.41 7.85 -5.39
C LEU A 180 4.75 8.86 -6.32
N TYR A 181 3.43 9.05 -6.23
CA TYR A 181 2.64 9.93 -7.09
C TYR A 181 1.90 11.05 -6.35
N THR A 182 1.89 11.01 -5.03
CA THR A 182 1.23 12.03 -4.21
C THR A 182 2.19 13.17 -3.88
N SER A 183 1.64 14.31 -3.50
CA SER A 183 2.42 15.42 -2.96
C SER A 183 3.29 14.97 -1.79
N PRO A 184 4.43 15.63 -1.54
CA PRO A 184 5.26 15.36 -0.36
C PRO A 184 4.38 15.29 0.89
N SER A 185 4.64 14.29 1.73
CA SER A 185 3.97 14.20 3.02
C SER A 185 4.30 15.45 3.86
N PRO A 186 3.38 16.00 4.64
CA PRO A 186 3.70 17.06 5.60
C PRO A 186 4.81 16.68 6.60
N ARG A 187 5.22 15.41 6.63
CA ARG A 187 6.32 14.90 7.43
C ARG A 187 7.68 14.97 6.74
N ASP A 188 7.69 15.06 5.42
CA ASP A 188 8.96 15.10 4.69
C ASP A 188 9.56 16.48 4.86
N PRO A 189 10.77 16.60 5.46
CA PRO A 189 11.46 17.88 5.51
C PRO A 189 11.76 18.33 4.09
N THR A 190 11.34 19.52 3.75
CA THR A 190 11.68 20.23 2.50
C THR A 190 13.11 20.67 2.52
#